data_ac202910d670b807a53d31c171d7995e
#
_entry.id   ac202910d670b807a53d31c171d7995e
#
_cell.length_a   1.000
_cell.length_b   1.000
_cell.length_c   1.000
_cell.angle_alpha   90.00
_cell.angle_beta   90.00
_cell.angle_gamma   90.00
#
_symmetry.space_group_name_H-M   'P 1'
#
loop_
_entity.id
_entity.type
_entity.pdbx_description
1 polymer ?
#
loop_
_entity_poly.entity_id
_entity_poly.type
_entity_poly.pdbx_seq_one_letter_code
_entity_poly.pdbx_strand_id
1 'polypeptide(L)'
;MPDTTAFIDYRLAFELAPVGLVLSRHRTMVDCNQAVCEMFGVTRDQLVGQSFQVLYPSADEYERTGARIAPILNAKGHYADDRVMRRVGGRFQGETFWCHVTGRALNRNDPHEAGIWSFEDLSARRPAQAELTPREREVAALVMNGMTAKAMGKLLGISHRTVEIYRARLMRKYQAS
;
A
#
# COMPACT_ATOMS: atom_id res chain seq x y z
N MET A 1 19.79 -2.24 -46.26
CA MET A 1 19.14 -1.70 -45.05
C MET A 1 18.85 -2.86 -44.16
N PRO A 2 19.47 -3.05 -42.99
CA PRO A 2 19.09 -4.10 -42.09
C PRO A 2 17.71 -3.76 -41.53
N ASP A 3 16.80 -4.70 -41.69
CA ASP A 3 15.46 -4.67 -41.13
C ASP A 3 15.56 -4.74 -39.59
N THR A 4 15.54 -3.54 -38.97
CA THR A 4 15.53 -3.41 -37.53
C THR A 4 14.09 -3.58 -37.05
N THR A 5 13.54 -4.76 -37.24
CA THR A 5 12.37 -5.22 -36.48
C THR A 5 12.88 -5.41 -35.06
N ALA A 6 12.83 -4.33 -34.26
CA ALA A 6 13.17 -4.40 -32.85
C ALA A 6 12.27 -5.47 -32.23
N PHE A 7 12.86 -6.62 -31.94
CA PHE A 7 12.17 -7.72 -31.25
C PHE A 7 11.75 -7.16 -29.89
N ILE A 8 10.47 -6.85 -29.73
CA ILE A 8 9.93 -6.40 -28.45
C ILE A 8 9.94 -7.60 -27.51
N ASP A 9 10.91 -7.62 -26.59
CA ASP A 9 10.96 -8.62 -25.55
C ASP A 9 10.04 -8.20 -24.40
N TYR A 10 8.82 -8.70 -24.39
CA TYR A 10 7.83 -8.43 -23.36
C TYR A 10 8.29 -8.88 -21.97
N ARG A 11 9.13 -9.92 -21.89
CA ARG A 11 9.71 -10.37 -20.63
C ARG A 11 10.70 -9.34 -20.10
N LEU A 12 11.56 -8.83 -20.96
CA LEU A 12 12.49 -7.76 -20.60
C LEU A 12 11.73 -6.49 -20.18
N ALA A 13 10.69 -6.12 -20.92
CA ALA A 13 9.83 -4.99 -20.54
C ALA A 13 9.16 -5.16 -19.18
N PHE A 14 8.71 -6.38 -18.85
CA PHE A 14 8.15 -6.71 -17.54
C PHE A 14 9.21 -6.60 -16.44
N GLU A 15 10.40 -7.15 -16.65
CA GLU A 15 11.48 -7.13 -15.64
C GLU A 15 12.04 -5.72 -15.41
N LEU A 16 12.16 -4.89 -16.45
CA LEU A 16 12.72 -3.55 -16.36
C LEU A 16 11.67 -2.46 -16.02
N ALA A 17 10.40 -2.83 -15.83
CA ALA A 17 9.38 -1.85 -15.48
C ALA A 17 9.77 -1.09 -14.19
N PRO A 18 9.68 0.27 -14.18
CA PRO A 18 10.10 1.08 -13.03
C PRO A 18 9.15 1.00 -11.83
N VAL A 19 8.11 0.19 -11.93
CA VAL A 19 7.15 -0.13 -10.88
C VAL A 19 7.13 -1.62 -10.63
N GLY A 20 6.76 -2.02 -9.41
CA GLY A 20 6.57 -3.44 -9.12
C GLY A 20 5.41 -4.00 -9.94
N LEU A 21 5.60 -5.12 -10.64
CA LEU A 21 4.56 -5.81 -11.39
C LEU A 21 4.37 -7.23 -10.88
N VAL A 22 3.11 -7.63 -10.70
CA VAL A 22 2.72 -9.00 -10.34
C VAL A 22 1.66 -9.49 -11.31
N LEU A 23 1.85 -10.69 -11.83
CA LEU A 23 0.81 -11.46 -12.50
C LEU A 23 0.14 -12.38 -11.48
N SER A 24 -1.19 -12.46 -11.51
CA SER A 24 -1.93 -13.28 -10.55
C SER A 24 -2.94 -14.20 -11.21
N ARG A 25 -3.22 -15.32 -10.55
CA ARG A 25 -4.37 -16.20 -10.80
C ARG A 25 -5.01 -16.58 -9.46
N HIS A 26 -6.32 -16.48 -9.38
CA HIS A 26 -7.11 -16.83 -8.19
C HIS A 26 -6.51 -16.26 -6.90
N ARG A 27 -6.15 -14.95 -6.93
CA ARG A 27 -5.52 -14.20 -5.83
C ARG A 27 -4.14 -14.74 -5.39
N THR A 28 -3.52 -15.59 -6.22
CA THR A 28 -2.17 -16.12 -6.02
C THR A 28 -1.21 -15.45 -7.01
N MET A 29 -0.04 -15.07 -6.55
CA MET A 29 1.01 -14.49 -7.39
C MET A 29 1.64 -15.59 -8.24
N VAL A 30 1.54 -15.51 -9.57
CA VAL A 30 2.11 -16.49 -10.48
C VAL A 30 3.42 -16.04 -11.11
N ASP A 31 3.65 -14.73 -11.11
CA ASP A 31 4.90 -14.12 -11.53
C ASP A 31 5.05 -12.71 -10.94
N CYS A 32 6.28 -12.24 -10.77
CA CYS A 32 6.59 -10.89 -10.33
C CYS A 32 7.94 -10.42 -10.89
N ASN A 33 8.09 -9.11 -11.12
CA ASN A 33 9.35 -8.55 -11.57
C ASN A 33 10.30 -8.21 -10.40
N GLN A 34 11.53 -7.85 -10.73
CA GLN A 34 12.57 -7.54 -9.76
C GLN A 34 12.18 -6.37 -8.83
N ALA A 35 11.47 -5.36 -9.35
CA ALA A 35 11.05 -4.20 -8.55
C ALA A 35 10.12 -4.59 -7.38
N VAL A 36 9.23 -5.59 -7.55
CA VAL A 36 8.42 -6.14 -6.44
C VAL A 36 9.32 -6.80 -5.40
N CYS A 37 10.26 -7.62 -5.85
CA CYS A 37 11.19 -8.34 -4.97
C CYS A 37 11.98 -7.36 -4.07
N GLU A 38 12.51 -6.30 -4.66
CA GLU A 38 13.24 -5.25 -3.96
C GLU A 38 12.32 -4.48 -2.98
N MET A 39 11.12 -4.12 -3.43
CA MET A 39 10.15 -3.40 -2.62
C MET A 39 9.75 -4.18 -1.36
N PHE A 40 9.50 -5.48 -1.47
CA PHE A 40 9.07 -6.30 -0.34
C PHE A 40 10.21 -7.03 0.38
N GLY A 41 11.45 -6.90 -0.10
CA GLY A 41 12.68 -7.43 0.53
C GLY A 41 12.80 -8.95 0.44
N VAL A 42 12.33 -9.57 -0.64
CA VAL A 42 12.29 -11.02 -0.84
C VAL A 42 12.72 -11.40 -2.26
N THR A 43 13.00 -12.67 -2.48
CA THR A 43 13.27 -13.23 -3.80
C THR A 43 11.95 -13.58 -4.52
N ARG A 44 12.01 -13.72 -5.84
CA ARG A 44 10.88 -14.15 -6.68
C ARG A 44 10.31 -15.50 -6.22
N ASP A 45 11.17 -16.47 -5.94
CA ASP A 45 10.76 -17.80 -5.50
C ASP A 45 10.02 -17.80 -4.14
N GLN A 46 10.25 -16.77 -3.32
CA GLN A 46 9.54 -16.60 -2.07
C GLN A 46 8.13 -15.96 -2.24
N LEU A 47 7.88 -15.29 -3.36
CA LEU A 47 6.59 -14.68 -3.67
C LEU A 47 5.73 -15.51 -4.60
N VAL A 48 6.32 -16.12 -5.62
CA VAL A 48 5.59 -16.95 -6.60
C VAL A 48 4.94 -18.13 -5.90
N GLY A 49 3.66 -18.35 -6.16
CA GLY A 49 2.85 -19.38 -5.49
C GLY A 49 2.23 -18.93 -4.18
N GLN A 50 2.58 -17.75 -3.67
CA GLN A 50 1.97 -17.20 -2.45
C GLN A 50 0.70 -16.39 -2.75
N SER A 51 -0.24 -16.40 -1.80
CA SER A 51 -1.36 -15.46 -1.80
C SER A 51 -0.86 -14.04 -1.59
N PHE A 52 -1.54 -13.04 -2.17
CA PHE A 52 -1.28 -11.63 -1.86
C PHE A 52 -1.39 -11.28 -0.37
N GLN A 53 -2.04 -12.12 0.43
CA GLN A 53 -2.19 -11.92 1.87
C GLN A 53 -0.86 -11.66 2.58
N VAL A 54 0.24 -12.29 2.12
CA VAL A 54 1.58 -12.11 2.74
C VAL A 54 2.11 -10.68 2.67
N LEU A 55 1.60 -9.88 1.71
CA LEU A 55 1.96 -8.49 1.51
C LEU A 55 1.14 -7.52 2.37
N TYR A 56 0.12 -8.00 3.08
CA TYR A 56 -0.79 -7.17 3.89
C TYR A 56 -0.37 -7.15 5.36
N PRO A 57 -0.72 -6.08 6.10
CA PRO A 57 -0.46 -6.01 7.55
C PRO A 57 -1.16 -7.11 8.34
N SER A 58 -2.36 -7.53 7.92
CA SER A 58 -3.17 -8.58 8.55
C SER A 58 -4.06 -9.30 7.54
N ALA A 59 -4.56 -10.49 7.94
CA ALA A 59 -5.54 -11.24 7.16
C ALA A 59 -6.86 -10.47 7.00
N ASP A 60 -7.31 -9.78 8.05
CA ASP A 60 -8.53 -8.96 8.02
C ASP A 60 -8.44 -7.82 7.01
N GLU A 61 -7.28 -7.15 6.92
CA GLU A 61 -7.05 -6.09 5.94
C GLU A 61 -7.08 -6.63 4.50
N TYR A 62 -6.50 -7.81 4.30
CA TYR A 62 -6.53 -8.51 3.01
C TYR A 62 -7.96 -8.85 2.59
N GLU A 63 -8.77 -9.43 3.48
CA GLU A 63 -10.14 -9.80 3.16
C GLU A 63 -11.05 -8.57 2.93
N ARG A 64 -10.96 -7.55 3.77
CA ARG A 64 -11.70 -6.29 3.59
C ARG A 64 -11.35 -5.62 2.26
N THR A 65 -10.08 -5.59 1.92
CA THR A 65 -9.61 -5.01 0.66
C THR A 65 -10.11 -5.82 -0.53
N GLY A 66 -10.05 -7.15 -0.47
CA GLY A 66 -10.56 -8.04 -1.50
C GLY A 66 -12.06 -7.85 -1.77
N ALA A 67 -12.86 -7.78 -0.70
CA ALA A 67 -14.31 -7.53 -0.79
C ALA A 67 -14.64 -6.17 -1.43
N ARG A 68 -13.82 -5.13 -1.16
CA ARG A 68 -13.99 -3.80 -1.75
C ARG A 68 -13.58 -3.74 -3.22
N ILE A 69 -12.52 -4.46 -3.61
CA ILE A 69 -11.96 -4.43 -4.96
C ILE A 69 -12.82 -5.20 -5.96
N ALA A 70 -13.31 -6.38 -5.60
CA ALA A 70 -14.00 -7.29 -6.51
C ALA A 70 -15.16 -6.63 -7.28
N PRO A 71 -16.12 -5.91 -6.65
CA PRO A 71 -17.21 -5.26 -7.36
C PRO A 71 -16.73 -4.18 -8.35
N ILE A 72 -15.64 -3.48 -8.02
CA ILE A 72 -15.09 -2.42 -8.88
C ILE A 72 -14.39 -3.01 -10.10
N LEU A 73 -13.62 -4.09 -9.90
CA LEU A 73 -13.00 -4.82 -10.99
C LEU A 73 -14.05 -5.43 -11.95
N ASN A 74 -15.14 -5.99 -11.41
CA ASN A 74 -16.27 -6.48 -12.21
C ASN A 74 -16.88 -5.36 -13.08
N ALA A 75 -17.15 -4.21 -12.46
CA ALA A 75 -17.79 -3.11 -13.15
C ALA A 75 -16.88 -2.42 -14.17
N LYS A 76 -15.62 -2.16 -13.80
CA LYS A 76 -14.70 -1.30 -14.55
C LYS A 76 -13.57 -2.06 -15.26
N GLY A 77 -13.23 -3.27 -14.82
CA GLY A 77 -12.07 -4.06 -15.30
C GLY A 77 -10.74 -3.56 -14.79
N HIS A 78 -10.71 -2.48 -13.99
CA HIS A 78 -9.51 -1.94 -13.36
C HIS A 78 -9.82 -1.34 -12.00
N TYR A 79 -8.80 -1.24 -11.16
CA TYR A 79 -8.87 -0.67 -9.82
C TYR A 79 -7.57 0.04 -9.46
N ALA A 80 -7.64 1.07 -8.64
CA ALA A 80 -6.49 1.75 -8.06
C ALA A 80 -6.82 2.32 -6.69
N ASP A 81 -5.91 2.20 -5.75
CA ASP A 81 -5.94 2.90 -4.46
C ASP A 81 -4.55 3.02 -3.82
N ASP A 82 -4.47 3.86 -2.79
CA ASP A 82 -3.33 3.90 -1.88
C ASP A 82 -3.69 3.09 -0.63
N ARG A 83 -2.83 2.17 -0.23
CA ARG A 83 -3.02 1.31 0.94
C ARG A 83 -1.73 1.06 1.69
N VAL A 84 -1.87 0.64 2.94
CA VAL A 84 -0.74 0.20 3.73
C VAL A 84 -0.42 -1.25 3.39
N MET A 85 0.84 -1.50 3.02
CA MET A 85 1.39 -2.83 2.76
C MET A 85 2.48 -3.14 3.78
N ARG A 86 2.93 -4.40 3.87
CA ARG A 86 3.96 -4.86 4.80
C ARG A 86 5.14 -5.48 4.06
N ARG A 87 6.36 -5.08 4.42
CA ARG A 87 7.59 -5.71 3.96
C ARG A 87 7.65 -7.16 4.44
N VAL A 88 7.92 -8.09 3.54
CA VAL A 88 7.90 -9.53 3.84
C VAL A 88 9.24 -10.01 4.37
N GLY A 89 10.33 -9.44 3.89
CA GLY A 89 11.69 -9.85 4.26
C GLY A 89 12.70 -8.72 4.25
N GLY A 90 14.00 -9.09 4.26
CA GLY A 90 15.10 -8.14 4.26
C GLY A 90 15.25 -7.39 5.59
N ARG A 91 16.06 -6.31 5.57
CA ARG A 91 16.35 -5.50 6.77
C ARG A 91 15.13 -4.77 7.34
N PHE A 92 14.09 -4.61 6.55
CA PHE A 92 12.85 -3.90 6.93
C PHE A 92 11.67 -4.85 7.13
N GLN A 93 11.93 -6.14 7.34
CA GLN A 93 10.89 -7.14 7.55
C GLN A 93 9.89 -6.72 8.62
N GLY A 94 8.60 -6.78 8.31
CA GLY A 94 7.50 -6.42 9.21
C GLY A 94 7.13 -4.94 9.19
N GLU A 95 7.97 -4.04 8.65
CA GLU A 95 7.62 -2.63 8.52
C GLU A 95 6.46 -2.44 7.55
N THR A 96 5.57 -1.52 7.89
CA THR A 96 4.47 -1.09 7.04
C THR A 96 4.84 0.17 6.26
N PHE A 97 4.35 0.27 5.03
CA PHE A 97 4.57 1.41 4.16
C PHE A 97 3.35 1.70 3.29
N TRP A 98 3.20 2.94 2.85
CA TRP A 98 2.18 3.32 1.89
C TRP A 98 2.57 2.87 0.48
N CYS A 99 1.65 2.21 -0.18
CA CYS A 99 1.82 1.70 -1.53
C CYS A 99 0.64 2.09 -2.41
N HIS A 100 0.91 2.69 -3.58
CA HIS A 100 -0.08 2.82 -4.62
C HIS A 100 -0.21 1.50 -5.36
N VAL A 101 -1.40 0.96 -5.40
CA VAL A 101 -1.67 -0.32 -6.05
C VAL A 101 -2.70 -0.11 -7.15
N THR A 102 -2.37 -0.54 -8.38
CA THR A 102 -3.35 -0.62 -9.46
C THR A 102 -3.51 -2.06 -9.91
N GLY A 103 -4.68 -2.39 -10.43
CA GLY A 103 -4.97 -3.73 -10.92
C GLY A 103 -5.85 -3.71 -12.16
N ARG A 104 -5.62 -4.65 -13.07
CA ARG A 104 -6.49 -4.94 -14.20
C ARG A 104 -6.81 -6.42 -14.24
N ALA A 105 -8.10 -6.74 -14.31
CA ALA A 105 -8.57 -8.10 -14.51
C ALA A 105 -8.51 -8.48 -15.99
N LEU A 106 -8.10 -9.71 -16.28
CA LEU A 106 -8.16 -10.28 -17.61
C LEU A 106 -9.63 -10.49 -18.03
N ASN A 107 -10.45 -10.99 -17.10
CA ASN A 107 -11.86 -11.27 -17.29
C ASN A 107 -12.69 -10.48 -16.27
N ARG A 108 -13.61 -9.61 -16.75
CA ARG A 108 -14.47 -8.81 -15.88
C ARG A 108 -15.51 -9.64 -15.15
N ASN A 109 -15.97 -10.73 -15.76
CA ASN A 109 -17.00 -11.59 -15.18
C ASN A 109 -16.43 -12.50 -14.07
N ASP A 110 -15.12 -12.76 -14.12
CA ASP A 110 -14.35 -13.40 -13.06
C ASP A 110 -13.03 -12.63 -12.82
N PRO A 111 -13.05 -11.55 -12.04
CA PRO A 111 -11.89 -10.67 -11.87
C PRO A 111 -10.74 -11.32 -11.11
N HIS A 112 -10.97 -12.46 -10.48
CA HIS A 112 -9.93 -13.22 -9.78
C HIS A 112 -9.30 -14.32 -10.64
N GLU A 113 -9.87 -14.65 -11.79
CA GLU A 113 -9.33 -15.65 -12.71
C GLU A 113 -7.87 -15.37 -13.04
N ALA A 114 -7.58 -14.18 -13.56
CA ALA A 114 -6.24 -13.69 -13.79
C ALA A 114 -6.19 -12.16 -13.85
N GLY A 115 -5.05 -11.58 -13.51
CA GLY A 115 -4.86 -10.14 -13.58
C GLY A 115 -3.42 -9.72 -13.47
N ILE A 116 -3.18 -8.46 -13.79
CA ILE A 116 -1.90 -7.77 -13.57
C ILE A 116 -2.10 -6.67 -12.53
N TRP A 117 -1.12 -6.57 -11.64
CA TRP A 117 -1.09 -5.58 -10.55
C TRP A 117 0.21 -4.82 -10.59
N SER A 118 0.13 -3.50 -10.42
CA SER A 118 1.32 -2.68 -10.20
C SER A 118 1.38 -2.18 -8.76
N PHE A 119 2.60 -2.02 -8.26
CA PHE A 119 2.93 -1.56 -6.91
C PHE A 119 3.93 -0.42 -7.03
N GLU A 120 3.66 0.70 -6.38
CA GLU A 120 4.56 1.85 -6.27
C GLU A 120 4.72 2.23 -4.80
N ASP A 121 5.96 2.19 -4.31
CA ASP A 121 6.29 2.59 -2.94
C ASP A 121 6.18 4.11 -2.81
N LEU A 122 5.27 4.57 -1.95
CA LEU A 122 5.05 5.98 -1.70
C LEU A 122 5.90 6.54 -0.54
N SER A 123 6.80 5.74 0.06
CA SER A 123 7.59 6.15 1.23
C SER A 123 8.45 7.39 0.96
N ALA A 124 8.93 7.56 -0.27
CA ALA A 124 9.69 8.75 -0.66
C ALA A 124 8.82 10.00 -0.80
N ARG A 125 7.55 9.84 -1.19
CA ARG A 125 6.58 10.94 -1.35
C ARG A 125 5.78 11.21 -0.08
N ARG A 126 5.57 10.16 0.72
CA ARG A 126 4.99 10.21 2.06
C ARG A 126 6.07 9.69 3.00
N PRO A 127 6.93 10.58 3.57
CA PRO A 127 7.91 10.12 4.53
C PRO A 127 7.21 9.22 5.54
N ALA A 128 7.80 8.05 5.78
CA ALA A 128 7.34 7.05 6.72
C ALA A 128 6.78 7.78 7.94
N GLN A 129 5.61 7.36 8.40
CA GLN A 129 4.88 7.95 9.52
C GLN A 129 5.85 8.64 10.46
N ALA A 130 5.88 9.98 10.43
CA ALA A 130 6.73 10.69 11.37
C ALA A 130 6.33 10.15 12.73
N GLU A 131 7.24 9.37 13.35
CA GLU A 131 6.94 8.68 14.61
C GLU A 131 6.29 9.69 15.53
N LEU A 132 5.06 9.42 15.91
CA LEU A 132 4.38 10.29 16.85
C LEU A 132 5.13 10.21 18.16
N THR A 133 5.52 11.34 18.68
CA THR A 133 5.97 11.40 20.09
C THR A 133 4.86 10.80 20.98
N PRO A 134 5.18 10.29 22.16
CA PRO A 134 4.17 9.78 23.09
C PRO A 134 2.99 10.75 23.25
N ARG A 135 3.29 12.05 23.34
CA ARG A 135 2.27 13.10 23.50
C ARG A 135 1.43 13.34 22.25
N GLU A 136 2.03 13.28 21.07
CA GLU A 136 1.28 13.36 19.82
C GLU A 136 0.36 12.15 19.64
N ARG A 137 0.78 10.96 20.08
CA ARG A 137 -0.02 9.73 20.04
C ARG A 137 -1.25 9.83 20.96
N GLU A 138 -1.09 10.35 22.17
CA GLU A 138 -2.20 10.59 23.09
C GLU A 138 -3.23 11.57 22.49
N VAL A 139 -2.76 12.69 21.94
CA VAL A 139 -3.65 13.68 21.29
C VAL A 139 -4.35 13.06 20.07
N ALA A 140 -3.63 12.32 19.22
CA ALA A 140 -4.20 11.66 18.05
C ALA A 140 -5.32 10.69 18.42
N ALA A 141 -5.13 9.85 19.44
CA ALA A 141 -6.15 8.93 19.92
C ALA A 141 -7.42 9.66 20.39
N LEU A 142 -7.28 10.77 21.10
CA LEU A 142 -8.41 11.56 21.58
C LEU A 142 -9.13 12.32 20.45
N VAL A 143 -8.40 12.77 19.42
CA VAL A 143 -8.99 13.33 18.20
C VAL A 143 -9.83 12.30 17.45
N MET A 144 -9.32 11.06 17.30
CA MET A 144 -10.07 9.98 16.66
C MET A 144 -11.35 9.60 17.42
N ASN A 145 -11.36 9.78 18.74
CA ASN A 145 -12.55 9.63 19.58
C ASN A 145 -13.51 10.84 19.56
N GLY A 146 -13.27 11.81 18.68
CA GLY A 146 -14.15 12.97 18.50
C GLY A 146 -14.11 13.98 19.63
N MET A 147 -13.11 13.97 20.49
CA MET A 147 -13.02 14.88 21.64
C MET A 147 -12.69 16.32 21.20
N THR A 148 -13.32 17.30 21.87
CA THR A 148 -12.99 18.72 21.65
C THR A 148 -11.64 19.09 22.26
N ALA A 149 -10.95 20.11 21.70
CA ALA A 149 -9.66 20.57 22.22
C ALA A 149 -9.72 20.97 23.71
N LYS A 150 -10.85 21.51 24.16
CA LYS A 150 -11.07 21.87 25.57
C LYS A 150 -11.16 20.64 26.47
N ALA A 151 -11.86 19.59 26.03
CA ALA A 151 -11.97 18.33 26.76
C ALA A 151 -10.64 17.59 26.81
N MET A 152 -9.92 17.53 25.68
CA MET A 152 -8.56 16.96 25.62
C MET A 152 -7.59 17.71 26.53
N GLY A 153 -7.61 19.03 26.54
CA GLY A 153 -6.76 19.86 27.40
C GLY A 153 -6.96 19.54 28.88
N LYS A 154 -8.23 19.39 29.31
CA LYS A 154 -8.58 19.02 30.69
C LYS A 154 -8.07 17.59 31.03
N LEU A 155 -8.26 16.63 30.11
CA LEU A 155 -7.84 15.24 30.33
C LEU A 155 -6.32 15.10 30.38
N LEU A 156 -5.62 15.83 29.52
CA LEU A 156 -4.16 15.77 29.38
C LEU A 156 -3.39 16.73 30.30
N GLY A 157 -4.08 17.56 31.07
CA GLY A 157 -3.46 18.55 31.96
C GLY A 157 -2.71 19.68 31.22
N ILE A 158 -3.16 20.05 30.02
CA ILE A 158 -2.56 21.11 29.19
C ILE A 158 -3.62 22.11 28.71
N SER A 159 -3.18 23.28 28.25
CA SER A 159 -4.10 24.27 27.72
C SER A 159 -4.75 23.79 26.41
N HIS A 160 -5.98 24.23 26.13
CA HIS A 160 -6.63 23.96 24.84
C HIS A 160 -5.80 24.47 23.66
N ARG A 161 -5.09 25.61 23.83
CA ARG A 161 -4.17 26.14 22.82
C ARG A 161 -3.01 25.22 22.53
N THR A 162 -2.47 24.56 23.55
CA THR A 162 -1.42 23.54 23.39
C THR A 162 -1.95 22.32 22.62
N VAL A 163 -3.19 21.91 22.89
CA VAL A 163 -3.85 20.83 22.11
C VAL A 163 -3.98 21.22 20.64
N GLU A 164 -4.40 22.45 20.32
CA GLU A 164 -4.52 22.91 18.94
C GLU A 164 -3.15 22.93 18.22
N ILE A 165 -2.07 23.26 18.93
CA ILE A 165 -0.71 23.17 18.37
C ILE A 165 -0.37 21.71 18.01
N TYR A 166 -0.68 20.75 18.88
CA TYR A 166 -0.47 19.32 18.59
C TYR A 166 -1.35 18.86 17.40
N ARG A 167 -2.62 19.27 17.35
CA ARG A 167 -3.50 18.98 16.21
C ARG A 167 -2.91 19.51 14.89
N ALA A 168 -2.50 20.79 14.87
CA ALA A 168 -1.89 21.38 13.68
C ALA A 168 -0.59 20.68 13.26
N ARG A 169 0.21 20.20 14.21
CA ARG A 169 1.40 19.39 13.93
C ARG A 169 1.02 18.02 13.34
N LEU A 170 0.02 17.34 13.90
CA LEU A 170 -0.49 16.06 13.40
C LEU A 170 -1.04 16.22 11.98
N MET A 171 -1.91 17.23 11.73
CA MET A 171 -2.43 17.52 10.40
C MET A 171 -1.30 17.71 9.38
N ARG A 172 -0.26 18.46 9.74
CA ARG A 172 0.91 18.68 8.90
C ARG A 172 1.72 17.40 8.67
N LYS A 173 1.95 16.58 9.71
CA LYS A 173 2.64 15.30 9.62
C LYS A 173 1.92 14.30 8.70
N TYR A 174 0.60 14.29 8.73
CA TYR A 174 -0.22 13.37 7.94
C TYR A 174 -0.79 13.97 6.67
N GLN A 175 -0.47 15.23 6.36
CA GLN A 175 -1.01 15.97 5.19
C GLN A 175 -2.54 15.87 5.12
N ALA A 176 -3.20 15.81 6.28
CA ALA A 176 -4.65 15.80 6.41
C ALA A 176 -5.16 17.24 6.45
N SER A 177 -6.22 17.52 5.70
CA SER A 177 -6.93 18.80 5.69
C SER A 177 -8.14 18.76 6.61
#